data_0954faea8aef28b48c7c4b168f78bc5a
#
_entry.id   0954faea8aef28b48c7c4b168f78bc5a
#
_cell.length_a   1.000
_cell.length_b   1.000
_cell.length_c   1.000
_cell.angle_alpha   90.00
_cell.angle_beta   90.00
_cell.angle_gamma   90.00
#
_symmetry.space_group_name_H-M   'P 1'
#
loop_
_entity.id
_entity.type
_entity.pdbx_description
1 polymer ?
#
loop_
_entity_poly.entity_id
_entity_poly.type
_entity_poly.pdbx_seq_one_letter_code
_entity_poly.pdbx_strand_id
1 'polypeptide(L)'
;MFTRNLAGFAVVLALGACASAPADGPNLGRQVAPDEIAAWDTSIMPDGAGLPSGSGTAGQGASIYAQKCVACHGENGKGGTALALDAKGPIISINAAEKTIGNFWPYATTLFDYIRRAMPWQQPKTLTSDEVYALTAYVLVLNRVIGENDAMNATTLPRVRMPNRDGFILRFPDKM
;
A
#
# COMPACT_ATOMS: atom_id res chain seq x y z
N MET A 1 11.66 -73.80 -22.22
CA MET A 1 12.55 -72.83 -21.52
C MET A 1 12.19 -71.41 -21.90
N PHE A 2 10.89 -71.02 -21.92
CA PHE A 2 10.40 -69.70 -22.44
C PHE A 2 9.40 -68.95 -21.55
N THR A 3 9.18 -69.38 -20.31
CA THR A 3 8.14 -68.84 -19.45
C THR A 3 8.63 -67.82 -18.40
N ARG A 4 9.96 -67.57 -18.32
CA ARG A 4 10.53 -66.67 -17.25
C ARG A 4 10.62 -65.20 -17.64
N ASN A 5 10.51 -64.82 -18.92
CA ASN A 5 10.65 -63.46 -19.37
C ASN A 5 9.32 -62.65 -19.46
N LEU A 6 8.17 -63.35 -19.44
CA LEU A 6 6.86 -62.70 -19.52
C LEU A 6 6.44 -62.07 -18.19
N ALA A 7 6.86 -62.63 -17.06
CA ALA A 7 6.54 -62.08 -15.75
C ALA A 7 7.28 -60.78 -15.44
N GLY A 8 8.50 -60.63 -15.97
CA GLY A 8 9.29 -59.39 -15.79
C GLY A 8 8.75 -58.19 -16.58
N PHE A 9 8.17 -58.43 -17.76
CA PHE A 9 7.63 -57.38 -18.62
C PHE A 9 6.28 -56.83 -18.07
N ALA A 10 5.46 -57.65 -17.42
CA ALA A 10 4.20 -57.24 -16.83
C ALA A 10 4.37 -56.34 -15.57
N VAL A 11 5.45 -56.57 -14.79
CA VAL A 11 5.75 -55.77 -13.59
C VAL A 11 6.27 -54.38 -13.95
N VAL A 12 7.04 -54.22 -15.04
CA VAL A 12 7.53 -52.91 -15.50
C VAL A 12 6.41 -52.05 -16.08
N LEU A 13 5.43 -52.64 -16.74
CA LEU A 13 4.26 -51.94 -17.27
C LEU A 13 3.30 -51.48 -16.14
N ALA A 14 3.22 -52.19 -15.02
CA ALA A 14 2.35 -51.80 -13.89
C ALA A 14 2.92 -50.63 -13.06
N LEU A 15 4.24 -50.43 -13.03
CA LEU A 15 4.93 -49.34 -12.35
C LEU A 15 4.88 -48.01 -13.14
N GLY A 16 4.68 -48.05 -14.46
CA GLY A 16 4.56 -46.87 -15.30
C GLY A 16 3.20 -46.17 -15.25
N ALA A 17 2.17 -46.83 -14.73
CA ALA A 17 0.79 -46.26 -14.69
C ALA A 17 0.50 -45.34 -13.50
N CYS A 18 1.43 -45.20 -12.54
CA CYS A 18 1.24 -44.31 -11.37
C CYS A 18 1.87 -42.92 -11.55
N ALA A 19 2.42 -42.60 -12.72
CA ALA A 19 3.24 -41.39 -12.90
C ALA A 19 2.53 -40.20 -13.56
N SER A 20 1.22 -40.21 -13.68
CA SER A 20 0.51 -39.08 -14.27
C SER A 20 -0.86 -38.85 -13.60
N ALA A 21 -0.86 -38.62 -12.28
CA ALA A 21 -1.94 -37.84 -11.73
C ALA A 21 -1.70 -36.37 -12.17
N PRO A 22 -2.65 -35.74 -12.85
CA PRO A 22 -2.52 -34.31 -13.11
C PRO A 22 -2.35 -33.60 -11.76
N ALA A 23 -1.33 -32.74 -11.69
CA ALA A 23 -1.06 -31.91 -10.51
C ALA A 23 -2.11 -30.79 -10.32
N ASP A 24 -3.15 -30.80 -11.12
CA ASP A 24 -4.28 -29.91 -10.99
C ASP A 24 -5.14 -30.38 -9.81
N GLY A 25 -5.31 -29.49 -8.84
CA GLY A 25 -6.20 -29.72 -7.71
C GLY A 25 -7.64 -30.01 -8.16
N PRO A 26 -8.61 -30.00 -7.26
CA PRO A 26 -9.99 -30.46 -7.55
C PRO A 26 -10.73 -29.56 -8.56
N ASN A 27 -10.07 -28.70 -9.32
CA ASN A 27 -10.64 -27.78 -10.31
C ASN A 27 -11.79 -26.93 -9.76
N LEU A 28 -11.67 -26.49 -8.51
CA LEU A 28 -12.62 -25.58 -7.89
C LEU A 28 -12.29 -24.14 -8.32
N GLY A 29 -13.33 -23.45 -8.77
CA GLY A 29 -13.20 -22.07 -9.25
C GLY A 29 -12.77 -21.97 -10.71
N ARG A 30 -12.45 -20.74 -11.13
CA ARG A 30 -11.93 -20.41 -12.47
C ARG A 30 -10.76 -19.45 -12.34
N GLN A 31 -9.92 -19.41 -13.34
CA GLN A 31 -8.92 -18.35 -13.44
C GLN A 31 -9.61 -16.99 -13.58
N VAL A 32 -9.15 -16.02 -12.77
CA VAL A 32 -9.64 -14.64 -12.82
C VAL A 32 -8.98 -13.94 -14.00
N ALA A 33 -9.76 -13.21 -14.80
CA ALA A 33 -9.23 -12.45 -15.91
C ALA A 33 -8.48 -11.20 -15.43
N PRO A 34 -7.46 -10.70 -16.18
CA PRO A 34 -6.67 -9.54 -15.78
C PRO A 34 -7.50 -8.27 -15.54
N ASP A 35 -8.58 -8.05 -16.26
CA ASP A 35 -9.51 -6.94 -16.09
C ASP A 35 -10.32 -7.06 -14.79
N GLU A 36 -10.68 -8.27 -14.39
CA GLU A 36 -11.32 -8.52 -13.11
C GLU A 36 -10.34 -8.22 -11.95
N ILE A 37 -9.07 -8.61 -12.08
CA ILE A 37 -8.04 -8.28 -11.09
C ILE A 37 -7.87 -6.77 -10.99
N ALA A 38 -7.75 -6.06 -12.12
CA ALA A 38 -7.56 -4.62 -12.16
C ALA A 38 -8.69 -3.84 -11.46
N ALA A 39 -9.93 -4.33 -11.50
CA ALA A 39 -11.06 -3.73 -10.81
C ALA A 39 -10.95 -3.81 -9.27
N TRP A 40 -10.26 -4.81 -8.75
CA TRP A 40 -10.08 -5.06 -7.32
C TRP A 40 -8.71 -4.61 -6.79
N ASP A 41 -7.71 -4.55 -7.66
CA ASP A 41 -6.35 -4.13 -7.28
C ASP A 41 -6.30 -2.62 -7.12
N THR A 42 -6.42 -2.19 -5.88
CA THR A 42 -6.27 -0.80 -5.47
C THR A 42 -4.96 -0.57 -4.74
N SER A 43 -4.04 -1.52 -4.78
CA SER A 43 -2.78 -1.48 -4.05
C SER A 43 -1.87 -0.37 -4.57
N ILE A 44 -1.26 0.36 -3.64
CA ILE A 44 -0.24 1.37 -3.96
C ILE A 44 1.05 0.94 -3.27
N MET A 45 2.07 0.70 -4.09
CA MET A 45 3.36 0.22 -3.62
C MET A 45 4.29 1.40 -3.21
N PRO A 46 5.31 1.14 -2.39
CA PRO A 46 6.28 2.16 -2.00
C PRO A 46 6.97 2.88 -3.15
N ASP A 47 7.20 2.21 -4.27
CA ASP A 47 7.81 2.74 -5.50
C ASP A 47 6.83 3.57 -6.35
N GLY A 48 5.54 3.58 -5.97
CA GLY A 48 4.49 4.30 -6.67
C GLY A 48 3.69 3.46 -7.67
N ALA A 49 3.99 2.16 -7.82
CA ALA A 49 3.13 1.29 -8.61
C ALA A 49 1.69 1.33 -8.05
N GLY A 50 0.71 1.44 -8.93
CA GLY A 50 -0.70 1.59 -8.57
C GLY A 50 -1.17 3.02 -8.26
N LEU A 51 -0.30 4.03 -8.26
CA LEU A 51 -0.71 5.41 -8.13
C LEU A 51 -1.54 5.85 -9.36
N PRO A 52 -2.73 6.44 -9.16
CA PRO A 52 -3.55 6.93 -10.26
C PRO A 52 -2.93 8.20 -10.89
N SER A 53 -3.37 8.54 -12.09
CA SER A 53 -3.10 9.86 -12.68
C SER A 53 -3.75 10.95 -11.83
N GLY A 54 -3.11 12.11 -11.79
CA GLY A 54 -3.56 13.29 -11.05
C GLY A 54 -2.40 14.05 -10.42
N SER A 55 -2.70 15.19 -9.82
CA SER A 55 -1.72 16.02 -9.10
C SER A 55 -2.40 16.97 -8.12
N GLY A 56 -1.63 17.43 -7.12
CA GLY A 56 -2.11 18.45 -6.19
C GLY A 56 -0.99 19.14 -5.43
N THR A 57 -1.26 20.37 -4.99
CA THR A 57 -0.37 21.20 -4.19
C THR A 57 -0.87 21.33 -2.76
N ALA A 58 0.01 21.73 -1.84
CA ALA A 58 -0.37 21.93 -0.44
C ALA A 58 -1.43 23.02 -0.27
N GLY A 59 -1.38 24.10 -1.08
CA GLY A 59 -2.41 25.16 -1.03
C GLY A 59 -3.81 24.67 -1.41
N GLN A 60 -3.91 23.80 -2.44
CA GLN A 60 -5.16 23.15 -2.78
C GLN A 60 -5.62 22.22 -1.65
N GLY A 61 -4.69 21.44 -1.09
CA GLY A 61 -4.95 20.53 0.02
C GLY A 61 -5.45 21.24 1.28
N ALA A 62 -4.91 22.42 1.60
CA ALA A 62 -5.36 23.22 2.74
C ALA A 62 -6.85 23.59 2.65
N SER A 63 -7.31 23.97 1.45
CA SER A 63 -8.72 24.31 1.23
C SER A 63 -9.65 23.10 1.38
N ILE A 64 -9.22 21.92 0.91
CA ILE A 64 -9.98 20.66 1.05
C ILE A 64 -9.96 20.20 2.51
N TYR A 65 -8.80 20.32 3.17
CA TYR A 65 -8.62 19.96 4.57
C TYR A 65 -9.56 20.74 5.48
N ALA A 66 -9.66 22.05 5.29
CA ALA A 66 -10.55 22.91 6.04
C ALA A 66 -12.04 22.50 5.93
N GLN A 67 -12.44 21.93 4.80
CA GLN A 67 -13.82 21.53 4.56
C GLN A 67 -14.13 20.10 5.04
N LYS A 68 -13.18 19.17 4.88
CA LYS A 68 -13.44 17.72 5.01
C LYS A 68 -12.71 17.05 6.18
N CYS A 69 -11.69 17.69 6.78
CA CYS A 69 -10.77 17.01 7.70
C CYS A 69 -10.65 17.70 9.06
N VAL A 70 -10.75 19.04 9.10
CA VAL A 70 -10.50 19.85 10.30
C VAL A 70 -11.40 19.48 11.48
N ALA A 71 -12.65 19.09 11.24
CA ALA A 71 -13.60 18.73 12.28
C ALA A 71 -13.10 17.59 13.19
N CYS A 72 -12.33 16.64 12.62
CA CYS A 72 -11.79 15.51 13.36
C CYS A 72 -10.31 15.68 13.70
N HIS A 73 -9.49 16.23 12.78
CA HIS A 73 -8.05 16.34 12.98
C HIS A 73 -7.58 17.68 13.57
N GLY A 74 -8.50 18.65 13.71
CA GLY A 74 -8.20 19.98 14.23
C GLY A 74 -7.42 20.86 13.25
N GLU A 75 -7.20 22.10 13.62
CA GLU A 75 -6.40 23.04 12.84
C GLU A 75 -4.94 22.56 12.78
N ASN A 76 -4.35 22.66 11.61
CA ASN A 76 -2.96 22.23 11.37
C ASN A 76 -2.68 20.76 11.77
N GLY A 77 -3.67 19.89 11.68
CA GLY A 77 -3.50 18.45 11.89
C GLY A 77 -3.44 17.99 13.33
N LYS A 78 -3.90 18.80 14.29
CA LYS A 78 -3.89 18.46 15.73
C LYS A 78 -4.94 19.21 16.54
N GLY A 79 -5.23 18.67 17.71
CA GLY A 79 -6.19 19.28 18.65
C GLY A 79 -7.66 18.91 18.38
N GLY A 80 -7.91 18.04 17.42
CA GLY A 80 -9.23 17.46 17.18
C GLY A 80 -9.46 16.17 17.99
N THR A 81 -10.53 15.47 17.68
CA THR A 81 -10.88 14.18 18.31
C THR A 81 -10.12 12.99 17.75
N ALA A 82 -9.60 13.12 16.53
CA ALA A 82 -8.76 12.11 15.88
C ALA A 82 -7.28 12.29 16.27
N LEU A 83 -6.49 11.25 16.02
CA LEU A 83 -5.04 11.28 16.25
C LEU A 83 -4.39 12.43 15.46
N ALA A 84 -3.38 13.04 16.06
CA ALA A 84 -2.60 14.08 15.40
C ALA A 84 -1.91 13.58 14.13
N LEU A 85 -1.91 14.40 13.09
CA LEU A 85 -1.24 14.15 11.83
C LEU A 85 0.22 14.67 11.84
N ASP A 86 0.52 15.63 12.73
CA ASP A 86 1.85 16.22 12.92
C ASP A 86 2.31 16.01 14.36
N ALA A 87 3.49 15.41 14.54
CA ALA A 87 4.20 15.41 15.81
C ALA A 87 5.66 15.83 15.58
N LYS A 88 6.22 16.50 16.57
CA LYS A 88 7.60 16.98 16.51
C LYS A 88 8.56 15.91 17.04
N GLY A 89 9.67 15.77 16.33
CA GLY A 89 10.81 14.97 16.77
C GLY A 89 10.75 13.49 16.41
N PRO A 90 11.87 12.80 16.57
CA PRO A 90 12.00 11.39 16.23
C PRO A 90 11.24 10.51 17.24
N ILE A 91 10.88 9.33 16.83
CA ILE A 91 10.42 8.28 17.74
C ILE A 91 11.62 7.79 18.57
N ILE A 92 11.58 8.08 19.87
CA ILE A 92 12.61 7.65 20.82
C ILE A 92 12.26 6.31 21.48
N SER A 93 11.01 5.93 21.46
CA SER A 93 10.51 4.64 21.94
C SER A 93 9.22 4.29 21.26
N ILE A 94 9.08 3.07 20.78
CA ILE A 94 7.89 2.56 20.10
C ILE A 94 6.65 2.55 21.01
N ASN A 95 6.85 2.49 22.32
CA ASN A 95 5.78 2.41 23.31
C ASN A 95 5.39 3.78 23.89
N ALA A 96 6.27 4.78 23.82
CA ALA A 96 6.08 6.08 24.48
C ALA A 96 5.80 7.22 23.50
N ALA A 97 6.08 7.05 22.21
CA ALA A 97 5.95 8.11 21.23
C ALA A 97 4.59 8.08 20.53
N GLU A 98 4.01 9.25 20.35
CA GLU A 98 2.89 9.43 19.43
C GLU A 98 3.38 9.17 17.99
N LYS A 99 2.73 8.21 17.31
CA LYS A 99 3.07 7.81 15.96
C LYS A 99 2.27 8.62 14.97
N THR A 100 2.93 9.50 14.25
CA THR A 100 2.31 10.37 13.26
C THR A 100 2.89 10.16 11.87
N ILE A 101 2.38 10.87 10.90
CA ILE A 101 2.86 10.81 9.52
C ILE A 101 4.35 11.17 9.45
N GLY A 102 4.75 12.26 10.10
CA GLY A 102 6.10 12.81 9.99
C GLY A 102 7.17 12.06 10.77
N ASN A 103 6.82 11.30 11.81
CA ASN A 103 7.80 10.63 12.65
C ASN A 103 7.81 9.11 12.54
N PHE A 104 6.73 8.49 12.03
CA PHE A 104 6.60 7.03 12.00
C PHE A 104 6.54 6.44 10.59
N TRP A 105 5.76 7.03 9.68
CA TRP A 105 5.48 6.42 8.38
C TRP A 105 6.69 6.47 7.45
N PRO A 106 7.11 5.33 6.86
CA PRO A 106 8.32 5.26 6.05
C PRO A 106 8.14 5.70 4.59
N TYR A 107 6.89 5.77 4.09
CA TYR A 107 6.59 6.09 2.70
C TYR A 107 5.46 7.11 2.58
N ALA A 108 5.65 8.11 1.73
CA ALA A 108 4.60 9.08 1.43
C ALA A 108 3.46 8.47 0.59
N THR A 109 3.74 7.43 -0.19
CA THR A 109 2.73 6.66 -0.93
C THR A 109 1.74 5.96 0.01
N THR A 110 2.17 5.53 1.19
CA THR A 110 1.29 4.97 2.23
C THR A 110 0.29 6.01 2.73
N LEU A 111 0.71 7.27 2.88
CA LEU A 111 -0.21 8.36 3.26
C LEU A 111 -1.28 8.58 2.20
N PHE A 112 -0.88 8.64 0.93
CA PHE A 112 -1.82 8.76 -0.19
C PHE A 112 -2.83 7.61 -0.18
N ASP A 113 -2.36 6.37 -0.07
CA ASP A 113 -3.21 5.19 -0.09
C ASP A 113 -4.20 5.18 1.07
N TYR A 114 -3.76 5.55 2.27
CA TYR A 114 -4.62 5.64 3.44
C TYR A 114 -5.70 6.71 3.29
N ILE A 115 -5.36 7.92 2.83
CA ILE A 115 -6.34 8.98 2.57
C ILE A 115 -7.36 8.49 1.52
N ARG A 116 -6.91 7.94 0.41
CA ARG A 116 -7.76 7.43 -0.67
C ARG A 116 -8.75 6.37 -0.21
N ARG A 117 -8.32 5.45 0.64
CA ARG A 117 -9.14 4.30 1.06
C ARG A 117 -10.05 4.59 2.24
N ALA A 118 -9.60 5.39 3.21
CA ALA A 118 -10.20 5.46 4.51
C ALA A 118 -10.70 6.84 4.90
N MET A 119 -10.32 7.91 4.20
CA MET A 119 -10.69 9.27 4.55
C MET A 119 -11.53 9.96 3.47
N PRO A 120 -12.48 10.84 3.86
CA PRO A 120 -12.99 11.10 5.21
C PRO A 120 -13.68 9.88 5.82
N TRP A 121 -13.53 9.66 7.12
CA TRP A 121 -14.02 8.45 7.81
C TRP A 121 -15.51 8.13 7.55
N GLN A 122 -16.37 9.15 7.50
CA GLN A 122 -17.82 8.95 7.26
C GLN A 122 -18.15 8.73 5.79
N GLN A 123 -17.23 9.07 4.86
CA GLN A 123 -17.42 8.98 3.42
C GLN A 123 -16.14 8.50 2.73
N PRO A 124 -15.68 7.28 2.99
CA PRO A 124 -14.45 6.75 2.41
C PRO A 124 -14.59 6.63 0.89
N LYS A 125 -13.46 6.77 0.17
CA LYS A 125 -13.39 6.64 -1.30
C LYS A 125 -14.19 7.70 -2.10
N THR A 126 -14.55 8.82 -1.50
CA THR A 126 -15.28 9.92 -2.19
C THR A 126 -14.36 11.00 -2.76
N LEU A 127 -13.08 10.99 -2.39
CA LEU A 127 -12.10 11.95 -2.88
C LEU A 127 -11.63 11.56 -4.29
N THR A 128 -11.48 12.57 -5.16
CA THR A 128 -10.82 12.41 -6.45
C THR A 128 -9.31 12.21 -6.25
N SER A 129 -8.62 11.68 -7.27
CA SER A 129 -7.16 11.50 -7.21
C SER A 129 -6.42 12.81 -6.96
N ASP A 130 -6.85 13.91 -7.58
CA ASP A 130 -6.26 15.24 -7.38
C ASP A 130 -6.47 15.73 -5.94
N GLU A 131 -7.66 15.56 -5.37
CA GLU A 131 -7.91 15.89 -3.96
C GLU A 131 -7.02 15.08 -3.01
N VAL A 132 -6.81 13.79 -3.30
CA VAL A 132 -5.91 12.95 -2.47
C VAL A 132 -4.47 13.39 -2.59
N TYR A 133 -3.97 13.73 -3.80
CA TYR A 133 -2.63 14.29 -3.97
C TYR A 133 -2.48 15.63 -3.24
N ALA A 134 -3.46 16.51 -3.35
CA ALA A 134 -3.46 17.80 -2.68
C ALA A 134 -3.43 17.67 -1.15
N LEU A 135 -4.28 16.82 -0.59
CA LEU A 135 -4.31 16.53 0.86
C LEU A 135 -3.01 15.89 1.32
N THR A 136 -2.45 14.96 0.53
CA THR A 136 -1.15 14.35 0.81
C THR A 136 -0.06 15.42 0.85
N ALA A 137 0.00 16.32 -0.14
CA ALA A 137 0.95 17.43 -0.17
C ALA A 137 0.78 18.33 1.08
N TYR A 138 -0.45 18.69 1.44
CA TYR A 138 -0.72 19.50 2.63
C TYR A 138 -0.21 18.86 3.91
N VAL A 139 -0.51 17.58 4.14
CA VAL A 139 -0.05 16.86 5.34
C VAL A 139 1.48 16.74 5.36
N LEU A 140 2.12 16.52 4.21
CA LEU A 140 3.59 16.48 4.12
C LEU A 140 4.22 17.84 4.45
N VAL A 141 3.61 18.96 4.02
CA VAL A 141 4.05 20.32 4.38
C VAL A 141 3.86 20.59 5.87
N LEU A 142 2.73 20.21 6.47
CA LEU A 142 2.51 20.31 7.92
C LEU A 142 3.65 19.63 8.70
N ASN A 143 4.12 18.50 8.21
CA ASN A 143 5.23 17.73 8.79
C ASN A 143 6.63 18.22 8.33
N ARG A 144 6.72 19.28 7.51
CA ARG A 144 7.98 19.83 6.98
C ARG A 144 8.81 18.81 6.18
N VAL A 145 8.13 17.87 5.52
CA VAL A 145 8.76 16.83 4.69
C VAL A 145 9.04 17.35 3.29
N ILE A 146 8.16 18.21 2.77
CA ILE A 146 8.28 18.88 1.47
C ILE A 146 8.08 20.39 1.60
N GLY A 147 8.45 21.14 0.57
CA GLY A 147 8.23 22.59 0.47
C GLY A 147 6.77 22.92 0.12
N GLU A 148 6.34 24.15 0.48
CA GLU A 148 4.97 24.64 0.25
C GLU A 148 4.56 24.68 -1.23
N ASN A 149 5.53 24.86 -2.12
CA ASN A 149 5.31 24.96 -3.58
C ASN A 149 5.45 23.61 -4.31
N ASP A 150 5.77 22.55 -3.60
CA ASP A 150 5.93 21.23 -4.20
C ASP A 150 4.57 20.65 -4.59
N ALA A 151 4.49 20.11 -5.81
CA ALA A 151 3.32 19.41 -6.31
C ALA A 151 3.52 17.89 -6.21
N MET A 152 2.54 17.21 -5.66
CA MET A 152 2.52 15.75 -5.58
C MET A 152 1.74 15.15 -6.74
N ASN A 153 2.30 14.12 -7.34
CA ASN A 153 1.71 13.31 -8.41
C ASN A 153 2.35 11.92 -8.42
N ALA A 154 1.98 11.05 -9.37
CA ALA A 154 2.50 9.69 -9.46
C ALA A 154 4.04 9.62 -9.64
N THR A 155 4.68 10.68 -10.15
CA THR A 155 6.13 10.72 -10.35
C THR A 155 6.87 11.29 -9.14
N THR A 156 6.33 12.33 -8.50
CA THR A 156 7.01 13.06 -7.42
C THR A 156 6.80 12.41 -6.07
N LEU A 157 5.61 11.89 -5.79
CA LEU A 157 5.26 11.31 -4.49
C LEU A 157 6.17 10.14 -4.05
N PRO A 158 6.52 9.16 -4.90
CA PRO A 158 7.41 8.07 -4.49
C PRO A 158 8.84 8.52 -4.16
N ARG A 159 9.26 9.70 -4.63
CA ARG A 159 10.59 10.28 -4.39
C ARG A 159 10.70 11.01 -3.06
N VAL A 160 9.58 11.26 -2.40
CA VAL A 160 9.57 11.92 -1.08
C VAL A 160 10.28 11.04 -0.07
N ARG A 161 11.34 11.57 0.54
CA ARG A 161 12.07 10.88 1.60
C ARG A 161 11.46 11.20 2.95
N MET A 162 10.70 10.26 3.49
CA MET A 162 10.11 10.40 4.81
C MET A 162 11.20 10.34 5.90
N PRO A 163 11.05 11.07 7.03
CA PRO A 163 12.05 11.09 8.11
C PRO A 163 12.36 9.71 8.69
N ASN A 164 11.37 8.82 8.76
CA ASN A 164 11.54 7.47 9.28
C ASN A 164 11.73 6.41 8.19
N ARG A 165 12.21 6.81 7.00
CA ARG A 165 12.39 5.92 5.85
C ARG A 165 13.23 4.69 6.18
N ASP A 166 14.27 4.86 6.95
CA ASP A 166 15.25 3.82 7.28
C ASP A 166 15.10 3.30 8.73
N GLY A 167 14.02 3.71 9.43
CA GLY A 167 13.78 3.32 10.81
C GLY A 167 13.17 1.94 11.01
N PHE A 168 12.80 1.25 9.92
CA PHE A 168 12.26 -0.10 9.97
C PHE A 168 13.31 -1.14 9.59
N ILE A 169 13.43 -2.18 10.40
CA ILE A 169 14.29 -3.33 10.11
C ILE A 169 13.46 -4.36 9.34
N LEU A 170 13.89 -4.67 8.12
CA LEU A 170 13.31 -5.75 7.34
C LEU A 170 13.70 -7.09 7.95
N ARG A 171 12.75 -7.76 8.59
CA ARG A 171 12.99 -9.05 9.26
C ARG A 171 13.14 -10.20 8.27
N PHE A 172 12.54 -10.09 7.08
CA PHE A 172 12.53 -11.13 6.05
C PHE A 172 12.82 -10.50 4.68
N PRO A 173 14.06 -10.01 4.44
CA PRO A 173 14.41 -9.30 3.20
C PRO A 173 14.23 -10.14 1.94
N ASP A 174 14.39 -11.47 2.06
CA ASP A 174 14.35 -12.42 0.94
C ASP A 174 12.91 -12.78 0.46
N LYS A 175 11.89 -12.18 1.06
CA LYS A 175 10.48 -12.52 0.78
C LYS A 175 9.66 -11.34 0.24
N MET A 176 10.31 -10.31 -0.25
CA MET A 176 9.65 -9.18 -0.92
C MET A 176 9.90 -9.19 -2.41
#